data_821775b9a91eae90ff98b6608538b287
#
_entry.id   821775b9a91eae90ff98b6608538b287
#
_cell.length_a   1.000
_cell.length_b   1.000
_cell.length_c   1.000
_cell.angle_alpha   90.00
_cell.angle_beta   90.00
_cell.angle_gamma   90.00
#
_symmetry.space_group_name_H-M   'P 1'
#
loop_
_entity.id
_entity.type
_entity.pdbx_description
1 polymer ?
#
loop_
_entity_poly.entity_id
_entity_poly.type
_entity_poly.pdbx_seq_one_letter_code
_entity_poly.pdbx_strand_id
1 'polypeptide(L)'
;MSGLINLVAVVSDVGVGVGGTVIGMGLAVIGAGRGIGQIGGQACEGIARQPEAAGRIGTNMLIAAALVEGVAFAAVVFGLVLGLKLF
;
A
#
# COMPACT_ATOMS: atom_id res chain seq x y z
N MET A 1 12.86 40.04 -5.62
CA MET A 1 13.69 38.94 -5.08
C MET A 1 12.93 38.10 -4.06
N SER A 2 12.34 38.76 -3.04
CA SER A 2 11.61 38.00 -1.99
C SER A 2 10.44 37.19 -2.55
N GLY A 3 9.70 37.73 -3.54
CA GLY A 3 8.59 37.03 -4.17
C GLY A 3 9.05 35.76 -4.92
N LEU A 4 10.20 35.86 -5.59
CA LEU A 4 10.77 34.72 -6.29
C LEU A 4 11.26 33.66 -5.31
N ILE A 5 11.91 34.07 -4.23
CA ILE A 5 12.37 33.15 -3.18
C ILE A 5 11.16 32.43 -2.55
N ASN A 6 10.08 33.16 -2.25
CA ASN A 6 8.87 32.56 -1.69
C ASN A 6 8.24 31.57 -2.66
N LEU A 7 8.20 31.89 -3.96
CA LEU A 7 7.68 31.00 -4.97
C LEU A 7 8.49 29.70 -5.05
N VAL A 8 9.82 29.82 -5.05
CA VAL A 8 10.70 28.65 -5.07
C VAL A 8 10.49 27.80 -3.82
N ALA A 9 10.36 28.41 -2.64
CA ALA A 9 10.12 27.69 -1.40
C ALA A 9 8.80 26.92 -1.45
N VAL A 10 7.72 27.54 -1.92
CA VAL A 10 6.41 26.89 -2.02
C VAL A 10 6.45 25.72 -3.01
N VAL A 11 7.08 25.91 -4.16
CA VAL A 11 7.20 24.85 -5.17
C VAL A 11 8.02 23.68 -4.62
N SER A 12 9.10 23.96 -3.88
CA SER A 12 9.91 22.91 -3.26
C SER A 12 9.13 22.15 -2.20
N ASP A 13 8.37 22.84 -1.35
CA ASP A 13 7.56 22.21 -0.31
C ASP A 13 6.47 21.32 -0.92
N VAL A 14 5.78 21.80 -1.95
CA VAL A 14 4.75 21.03 -2.65
C VAL A 14 5.39 19.81 -3.34
N GLY A 15 6.53 20.00 -4.00
CA GLY A 15 7.24 18.92 -4.66
C GLY A 15 7.66 17.83 -3.69
N VAL A 16 8.22 18.22 -2.54
CA VAL A 16 8.63 17.25 -1.51
C VAL A 16 7.40 16.54 -0.94
N GLY A 17 6.33 17.27 -0.66
CA GLY A 17 5.11 16.68 -0.12
C GLY A 17 4.46 15.70 -1.08
N VAL A 18 4.31 16.08 -2.34
CA VAL A 18 3.74 15.20 -3.37
C VAL A 18 4.63 13.98 -3.58
N GLY A 19 5.94 14.19 -3.71
CA GLY A 19 6.89 13.08 -3.88
C GLY A 19 6.84 12.12 -2.71
N GLY A 20 6.83 12.62 -1.49
CA GLY A 20 6.73 11.79 -0.28
C GLY A 20 5.44 11.00 -0.23
N THR A 21 4.32 11.64 -0.56
CA THR A 21 3.01 10.97 -0.58
C THR A 21 2.97 9.85 -1.62
N VAL A 22 3.44 10.12 -2.84
CA VAL A 22 3.46 9.13 -3.92
C VAL A 22 4.37 7.96 -3.58
N ILE A 23 5.54 8.24 -3.02
CA ILE A 23 6.48 7.19 -2.60
C ILE A 23 5.84 6.35 -1.49
N GLY A 24 5.19 6.99 -0.52
CA GLY A 24 4.50 6.28 0.56
C GLY A 24 3.40 5.37 0.05
N MET A 25 2.60 5.84 -0.90
CA MET A 25 1.57 5.03 -1.55
C MET A 25 2.18 3.83 -2.28
N GLY A 26 3.28 4.05 -3.00
CA GLY A 26 3.99 2.99 -3.69
C GLY A 26 4.55 1.94 -2.72
N LEU A 27 5.11 2.37 -1.60
CA LEU A 27 5.60 1.46 -0.57
C LEU A 27 4.47 0.63 0.03
N ALA A 28 3.30 1.23 0.25
CA ALA A 28 2.14 0.50 0.73
C ALA A 28 1.73 -0.60 -0.25
N VAL A 29 1.71 -0.30 -1.54
CA VAL A 29 1.37 -1.27 -2.58
C VAL A 29 2.40 -2.39 -2.65
N ILE A 30 3.69 -2.05 -2.60
CA ILE A 30 4.77 -3.05 -2.60
C ILE A 30 4.65 -3.96 -1.36
N GLY A 31 4.45 -3.36 -0.19
CA GLY A 31 4.30 -4.11 1.05
C GLY A 31 3.11 -5.05 1.01
N ALA A 32 1.98 -4.57 0.52
CA ALA A 32 0.77 -5.39 0.37
C ALA A 32 0.99 -6.54 -0.62
N GLY A 33 1.59 -6.25 -1.77
CA GLY A 33 1.87 -7.27 -2.78
C GLY A 33 2.80 -8.36 -2.24
N ARG A 34 3.84 -7.96 -1.53
CA ARG A 34 4.76 -8.91 -0.91
C ARG A 34 4.07 -9.73 0.18
N GLY A 35 3.27 -9.08 1.02
CA GLY A 35 2.54 -9.77 2.07
C GLY A 35 1.55 -10.78 1.52
N ILE A 36 0.78 -10.38 0.51
CA ILE A 36 -0.18 -11.29 -0.14
C ILE A 36 0.54 -12.43 -0.85
N GLY A 37 1.67 -12.15 -1.49
CA GLY A 37 2.49 -13.18 -2.12
C GLY A 37 2.97 -14.22 -1.12
N GLN A 38 3.41 -13.81 0.06
CA GLN A 38 3.82 -14.74 1.12
C GLN A 38 2.63 -15.54 1.63
N ILE A 39 1.50 -14.89 1.87
CA ILE A 39 0.28 -15.56 2.34
C ILE A 39 -0.14 -16.63 1.32
N GLY A 40 -0.21 -16.26 0.05
CA GLY A 40 -0.61 -17.17 -1.02
C GLY A 40 0.36 -18.33 -1.22
N GLY A 41 1.67 -18.04 -1.21
CA GLY A 41 2.70 -19.05 -1.36
C GLY A 41 2.67 -20.07 -0.22
N GLN A 42 2.58 -19.59 1.00
CA GLN A 42 2.52 -20.48 2.18
C GLN A 42 1.23 -21.28 2.21
N ALA A 43 0.11 -20.66 1.82
CA ALA A 43 -1.17 -21.37 1.72
C ALA A 43 -1.10 -22.50 0.69
N CYS A 44 -0.53 -22.25 -0.46
CA CYS A 44 -0.37 -23.26 -1.50
C CYS A 44 0.51 -24.41 -1.03
N GLU A 45 1.60 -24.12 -0.33
CA GLU A 45 2.45 -25.13 0.26
C GLU A 45 1.69 -25.97 1.29
N GLY A 46 0.91 -25.31 2.13
CA GLY A 46 0.09 -25.99 3.14
C GLY A 46 -0.93 -26.91 2.51
N ILE A 47 -1.60 -26.48 1.45
CA ILE A 47 -2.56 -27.29 0.72
C ILE A 47 -1.87 -28.50 0.06
N ALA A 48 -0.68 -28.28 -0.49
CA ALA A 48 0.09 -29.38 -1.11
C ALA A 48 0.45 -30.45 -0.09
N ARG A 49 0.75 -30.06 1.15
CA ARG A 49 1.09 -31.02 2.21
C ARG A 49 -0.14 -31.65 2.84
N GLN A 50 -1.24 -30.93 2.93
CA GLN A 50 -2.47 -31.39 3.56
C GLN A 50 -3.66 -31.03 2.67
N PRO A 51 -3.87 -31.79 1.58
CA PRO A 51 -4.97 -31.49 0.65
C PRO A 51 -6.35 -31.50 1.32
N GLU A 52 -6.52 -32.29 2.38
CA GLU A 52 -7.78 -32.35 3.13
C GLU A 52 -8.09 -31.06 3.87
N ALA A 53 -7.10 -30.19 4.09
CA ALA A 53 -7.27 -28.91 4.75
C ALA A 53 -7.42 -27.75 3.76
N ALA A 54 -7.51 -28.03 2.45
CA ALA A 54 -7.52 -27.01 1.41
C ALA A 54 -8.59 -25.95 1.63
N GLY A 55 -9.80 -26.34 2.02
CA GLY A 55 -10.89 -25.40 2.24
C GLY A 55 -10.61 -24.42 3.38
N ARG A 56 -10.10 -24.95 4.49
CA ARG A 56 -9.79 -24.13 5.67
C ARG A 56 -8.59 -23.22 5.40
N ILE A 57 -7.54 -23.73 4.79
CA ILE A 57 -6.36 -22.94 4.43
C ILE A 57 -6.74 -21.85 3.44
N GLY A 58 -7.51 -22.18 2.41
CA GLY A 58 -7.96 -21.23 1.41
C GLY A 58 -8.80 -20.10 2.01
N THR A 59 -9.73 -20.44 2.92
CA THR A 59 -10.56 -19.45 3.59
C THR A 59 -9.71 -18.51 4.44
N ASN A 60 -8.78 -19.05 5.22
CA ASN A 60 -7.90 -18.21 6.06
C ASN A 60 -7.00 -17.34 5.19
N MET A 61 -6.53 -17.86 4.07
CA MET A 61 -5.74 -17.10 3.11
C MET A 61 -6.52 -15.90 2.56
N LEU A 62 -7.76 -16.12 2.15
CA LEU A 62 -8.59 -15.05 1.59
C LEU A 62 -8.87 -13.97 2.62
N ILE A 63 -9.16 -14.35 3.87
CA ILE A 63 -9.39 -13.38 4.94
C ILE A 63 -8.15 -12.55 5.20
N ALA A 64 -7.00 -13.20 5.33
CA ALA A 64 -5.74 -12.50 5.58
C ALA A 64 -5.37 -11.58 4.42
N ALA A 65 -5.52 -12.05 3.18
CA ALA A 65 -5.24 -11.25 1.99
C ALA A 65 -6.17 -10.04 1.90
N ALA A 66 -7.45 -10.23 2.20
CA ALA A 66 -8.43 -9.14 2.19
C ALA A 66 -8.09 -8.06 3.22
N LEU A 67 -7.63 -8.46 4.41
CA LEU A 67 -7.21 -7.50 5.44
C LEU A 67 -5.99 -6.70 5.01
N VAL A 68 -5.00 -7.35 4.40
CA VAL A 68 -3.81 -6.68 3.88
C VAL A 68 -4.19 -5.70 2.76
N GLU A 69 -5.04 -6.13 1.84
CA GLU A 69 -5.49 -5.26 0.76
C GLU A 69 -6.30 -4.09 1.29
N GLY A 70 -7.14 -4.31 2.30
CA GLY A 70 -7.91 -3.25 2.92
C GLY A 70 -7.03 -2.15 3.50
N VAL A 71 -5.98 -2.54 4.21
CA VAL A 71 -5.02 -1.58 4.78
C VAL A 71 -4.28 -0.82 3.68
N ALA A 72 -3.83 -1.53 2.64
CA ALA A 72 -3.12 -0.90 1.53
C ALA A 72 -4.03 0.05 0.75
N PHE A 73 -5.26 -0.36 0.50
CA PHE A 73 -6.25 0.46 -0.18
C PHE A 73 -6.53 1.74 0.64
N ALA A 74 -6.69 1.61 1.95
CA ALA A 74 -6.89 2.76 2.83
C ALA A 74 -5.71 3.72 2.77
N ALA A 75 -4.48 3.19 2.75
CA ALA A 75 -3.28 4.01 2.64
C ALA A 75 -3.23 4.79 1.33
N VAL A 76 -3.57 4.14 0.21
CA VAL A 76 -3.57 4.78 -1.10
C VAL A 76 -4.66 5.84 -1.18
N VAL A 77 -5.88 5.54 -0.72
CA VAL A 77 -6.99 6.48 -0.73
C VAL A 77 -6.68 7.68 0.17
N PHE A 78 -6.13 7.43 1.35
CA PHE A 78 -5.75 8.51 2.27
C PHE A 78 -4.68 9.40 1.66
N GLY A 79 -3.68 8.80 1.01
CA GLY A 79 -2.64 9.56 0.30
C GLY A 79 -3.21 10.41 -0.82
N LEU A 80 -4.16 9.86 -1.58
CA LEU A 80 -4.82 10.60 -2.66
C LEU A 80 -5.61 11.79 -2.09
N VAL A 81 -6.37 11.58 -1.03
CA VAL A 81 -7.15 12.64 -0.39
C VAL A 81 -6.24 13.73 0.14
N LEU A 82 -5.13 13.36 0.79
CA LEU A 82 -4.15 14.34 1.25
C LEU A 82 -3.58 15.15 0.10
N GLY A 83 -3.22 14.47 -1.00
CA GLY A 83 -2.69 15.14 -2.18
C GLY A 83 -3.66 16.13 -2.77
N LEU A 84 -4.93 15.77 -2.90
CA LEU A 84 -5.94 16.65 -3.47
C LEU A 84 -6.28 17.83 -2.57
N LYS A 85 -6.19 17.67 -1.25
CA LYS A 85 -6.54 18.73 -0.31
C LYS A 85 -5.38 19.66 0.02
N LEU A 86 -4.17 19.11 0.12
CA LEU A 86 -3.02 19.85 0.61
C LEU A 86 -2.14 20.38 -0.52
N PHE A 87 -2.25 19.81 -1.68
CA PHE A 87 -1.44 20.19 -2.82
C PHE A 87 -2.26 20.51 -4.05
#